data_ca6643058b4423ea75a53b7e7292da96
#
_entry.id   ca6643058b4423ea75a53b7e7292da96
#
_cell.length_a   1.000
_cell.length_b   1.000
_cell.length_c   1.000
_cell.angle_alpha   90.00
_cell.angle_beta   90.00
_cell.angle_gamma   90.00
#
_symmetry.space_group_name_H-M   'P 1'
#
loop_
_entity.id
_entity.type
_entity.pdbx_description
1 polymer ?
#
loop_
_entity_poly.entity_id
_entity_poly.type
_entity_poly.pdbx_seq_one_letter_code
_entity_poly.pdbx_strand_id
1 'polypeptide(L)'
;MILQTGQRTDIPAFYGQWLINRVRQGFVDVRNPYNPIQITRYPINHEVVDGIAFCTKNPLPFIPLLHEINDYRQYWHMTITPYGADIETNVPQVDLVIDGFKRISTKCNPQSMVWRYDPIILTHNYTIDFHFESFYNMAKALEGYTDTVVVSFLDILDKVAQNFPEGFRPSVDVQHNIIKELVSIAHSCNMDLKTCGEGDIFKELGANTEGCLTLDCYERAWNVKLKAPKRAPARPECNCYLHGDIGAYDTCSHFCRYCYANTNQAAVRHNRLLHDPNSSLLIGQLSKTAIIKESMEKSWIVDTNYKQETLF
;
A
#
# COMPACT_ATOMS: atom_id res chain seq x y z
N MET A 1 -1.49 16.33 5.19
CA MET A 1 -0.67 15.20 4.68
C MET A 1 -1.49 13.92 4.58
N ILE A 2 -1.04 12.93 3.81
CA ILE A 2 -1.61 11.59 3.79
C ILE A 2 -0.72 10.65 4.60
N LEU A 3 -1.28 10.05 5.66
CA LEU A 3 -0.55 9.12 6.51
C LEU A 3 -0.47 7.74 5.81
N GLN A 4 0.74 7.22 5.59
CA GLN A 4 0.97 5.94 4.91
C GLN A 4 1.26 4.82 5.92
N THR A 5 0.62 3.66 5.77
CA THR A 5 0.72 2.57 6.74
C THR A 5 1.36 1.28 6.21
N GLY A 6 1.87 1.26 4.99
CA GLY A 6 2.20 -0.05 4.40
C GLY A 6 3.33 -0.10 3.39
N GLN A 7 4.26 0.86 3.38
CA GLN A 7 5.41 0.79 2.49
C GLN A 7 6.53 -0.11 3.03
N ARG A 8 6.69 -0.18 4.36
CA ARG A 8 7.77 -0.92 5.03
C ARG A 8 7.28 -2.09 5.87
N THR A 9 5.96 -2.21 6.08
CA THR A 9 5.31 -3.28 6.85
C THR A 9 3.83 -3.38 6.49
N ASP A 10 3.11 -4.32 7.09
CA ASP A 10 1.65 -4.43 6.99
C ASP A 10 1.03 -4.09 8.36
N ILE A 11 0.73 -2.80 8.58
CA ILE A 11 0.16 -2.32 9.85
C ILE A 11 -1.24 -2.90 10.09
N PRO A 12 -2.17 -2.92 9.12
CA PRO A 12 -3.48 -3.54 9.32
C PRO A 12 -3.42 -5.01 9.75
N ALA A 13 -2.50 -5.77 9.19
CA ALA A 13 -2.38 -7.19 9.49
C ALA A 13 -1.79 -7.48 10.89
N PHE A 14 -0.83 -6.66 11.36
CA PHE A 14 -0.02 -7.03 12.51
C PHE A 14 0.04 -5.99 13.64
N TYR A 15 -0.32 -4.74 13.37
CA TYR A 15 -0.10 -3.61 14.27
C TYR A 15 -1.32 -2.70 14.40
N GLY A 16 -2.51 -3.22 14.10
CA GLY A 16 -3.75 -2.44 14.10
C GLY A 16 -4.02 -1.73 15.43
N GLN A 17 -3.90 -2.44 16.56
CA GLN A 17 -4.10 -1.84 17.87
C GLN A 17 -3.08 -0.73 18.16
N TRP A 18 -1.83 -0.89 17.77
CA TRP A 18 -0.82 0.16 17.88
C TRP A 18 -1.24 1.41 17.09
N LEU A 19 -1.68 1.26 15.85
CA LEU A 19 -2.15 2.39 15.05
C LEU A 19 -3.29 3.15 15.75
N ILE A 20 -4.29 2.42 16.27
CA ILE A 20 -5.39 3.03 16.99
C ILE A 20 -4.89 3.78 18.24
N ASN A 21 -3.95 3.21 18.98
CA ASN A 21 -3.36 3.89 20.12
C ASN A 21 -2.59 5.17 19.71
N ARG A 22 -1.93 5.17 18.53
CA ARG A 22 -1.28 6.38 17.99
C ARG A 22 -2.29 7.44 17.58
N VAL A 23 -3.38 7.05 16.91
CA VAL A 23 -4.48 7.96 16.57
C VAL A 23 -5.06 8.61 17.83
N ARG A 24 -5.35 7.82 18.87
CA ARG A 24 -5.87 8.32 20.16
C ARG A 24 -4.90 9.24 20.91
N GLN A 25 -3.59 8.99 20.78
CA GLN A 25 -2.54 9.82 21.38
C GLN A 25 -2.23 11.09 20.58
N GLY A 26 -2.66 11.16 19.32
CA GLY A 26 -2.49 12.32 18.45
C GLY A 26 -1.10 12.44 17.80
N PHE A 27 -0.22 11.44 17.95
CA PHE A 27 1.09 11.44 17.31
C PHE A 27 1.69 10.04 17.15
N VAL A 28 2.68 9.94 16.26
CA VAL A 28 3.50 8.76 16.05
C VAL A 28 4.96 9.14 15.85
N ASP A 29 5.87 8.40 16.46
CA ASP A 29 7.31 8.54 16.27
C ASP A 29 7.81 7.53 15.24
N VAL A 30 8.56 8.01 14.25
CA VAL A 30 9.11 7.20 13.16
C VAL A 30 10.62 7.28 13.18
N ARG A 31 11.26 6.13 13.34
CA ARG A 31 12.72 6.01 13.35
C ARG A 31 13.27 6.13 11.92
N ASN A 32 14.29 6.96 11.73
CA ASN A 32 15.02 6.98 10.46
C ASN A 32 15.73 5.63 10.25
N PRO A 33 15.44 4.90 9.15
CA PRO A 33 16.04 3.58 8.92
C PRO A 33 17.56 3.60 8.71
N TYR A 34 18.12 4.74 8.35
CA TYR A 34 19.56 4.92 8.11
C TYR A 34 20.30 5.54 9.31
N ASN A 35 19.56 6.15 10.25
CA ASN A 35 20.12 6.73 11.46
C ASN A 35 19.18 6.53 12.65
N PRO A 36 19.37 5.44 13.44
CA PRO A 36 18.42 5.03 14.48
C PRO A 36 18.22 6.03 15.62
N ILE A 37 19.11 6.99 15.82
CA ILE A 37 18.92 8.03 16.84
C ILE A 37 18.02 9.18 16.37
N GLN A 38 17.81 9.32 15.07
CA GLN A 38 16.92 10.33 14.50
C GLN A 38 15.50 9.81 14.44
N ILE A 39 14.59 10.55 15.04
CA ILE A 39 13.16 10.26 15.11
C ILE A 39 12.40 11.44 14.49
N THR A 40 11.46 11.14 13.60
CA THR A 40 10.50 12.14 13.15
C THR A 40 9.19 11.89 13.87
N ARG A 41 8.65 12.91 14.53
CA ARG A 41 7.32 12.87 15.15
C ARG A 41 6.30 13.45 14.19
N TYR A 42 5.35 12.63 13.78
CA TYR A 42 4.22 13.06 12.96
C TYR A 42 2.99 13.28 13.84
N PRO A 43 2.33 14.45 13.76
CA PRO A 43 1.04 14.64 14.40
C PRO A 43 -0.02 13.80 13.67
N ILE A 44 -0.95 13.22 14.44
CA ILE A 44 -2.13 12.51 13.93
C ILE A 44 -3.38 13.24 14.45
N ASN A 45 -3.78 14.29 13.71
CA ASN A 45 -5.00 15.03 13.96
C ASN A 45 -5.60 15.52 12.63
N HIS A 46 -6.85 15.96 12.65
CA HIS A 46 -7.58 16.39 11.46
C HIS A 46 -7.07 17.71 10.83
N GLU A 47 -6.25 18.49 11.55
CA GLU A 47 -5.64 19.71 10.99
C GLU A 47 -4.47 19.40 10.05
N VAL A 48 -3.83 18.25 10.21
CA VAL A 48 -2.64 17.85 9.45
C VAL A 48 -2.89 16.63 8.57
N VAL A 49 -3.63 15.62 9.07
CA VAL A 49 -3.88 14.36 8.36
C VAL A 49 -5.16 14.46 7.55
N ASP A 50 -5.03 14.54 6.23
CA ASP A 50 -6.14 14.60 5.28
C ASP A 50 -6.84 13.26 5.09
N GLY A 51 -6.10 12.18 5.29
CA GLY A 51 -6.57 10.81 5.21
C GLY A 51 -5.45 9.81 5.49
N ILE A 52 -5.84 8.55 5.64
CA ILE A 52 -4.92 7.42 5.90
C ILE A 52 -4.94 6.49 4.68
N ALA A 53 -3.77 6.24 4.11
CA ALA A 53 -3.57 5.29 3.03
C ALA A 53 -3.03 3.97 3.59
N PHE A 54 -3.80 2.91 3.41
CA PHE A 54 -3.50 1.57 3.86
C PHE A 54 -2.92 0.73 2.71
N CYS A 55 -1.88 -0.05 3.00
CA CYS A 55 -1.43 -1.13 2.12
C CYS A 55 -1.39 -2.42 2.96
N THR A 56 -2.13 -3.45 2.54
CA THR A 56 -2.23 -4.69 3.31
C THR A 56 -2.47 -5.91 2.42
N LYS A 57 -1.97 -7.07 2.85
CA LYS A 57 -2.34 -8.39 2.35
C LYS A 57 -3.37 -9.09 3.23
N ASN A 58 -3.65 -8.55 4.41
CA ASN A 58 -4.60 -9.14 5.34
C ASN A 58 -5.34 -8.06 6.14
N PRO A 59 -6.50 -7.60 5.66
CA PRO A 59 -7.28 -6.59 6.36
C PRO A 59 -8.05 -7.14 7.58
N LEU A 60 -8.21 -8.47 7.68
CA LEU A 60 -9.13 -9.10 8.63
C LEU A 60 -8.90 -8.71 10.10
N PRO A 61 -7.64 -8.64 10.62
CA PRO A 61 -7.41 -8.22 12.00
C PRO A 61 -7.78 -6.75 12.27
N PHE A 62 -7.80 -5.92 11.23
CA PHE A 62 -8.11 -4.50 11.36
C PHE A 62 -9.60 -4.17 11.23
N ILE A 63 -10.39 -5.02 10.59
CA ILE A 63 -11.84 -4.79 10.39
C ILE A 63 -12.60 -4.47 11.68
N PRO A 64 -12.36 -5.15 12.82
CA PRO A 64 -13.00 -4.81 14.08
C PRO A 64 -12.64 -3.42 14.61
N LEU A 65 -11.49 -2.87 14.20
CA LEU A 65 -10.95 -1.59 14.65
C LEU A 65 -11.35 -0.41 13.75
N LEU A 66 -11.96 -0.65 12.61
CA LEU A 66 -12.30 0.40 11.62
C LEU A 66 -13.13 1.53 12.19
N HIS A 67 -14.02 1.23 13.16
CA HIS A 67 -14.87 2.23 13.80
C HIS A 67 -14.10 3.32 14.56
N GLU A 68 -12.86 3.03 14.97
CA GLU A 68 -11.98 3.97 15.69
C GLU A 68 -11.38 5.07 14.79
N ILE A 69 -11.48 4.89 13.49
CA ILE A 69 -10.92 5.82 12.48
C ILE A 69 -11.97 6.24 11.44
N ASN A 70 -13.26 6.09 11.75
CA ASN A 70 -14.35 6.46 10.84
C ASN A 70 -14.32 7.95 10.44
N ASP A 71 -13.76 8.80 11.31
CA ASP A 71 -13.64 10.24 11.06
C ASP A 71 -12.51 10.62 10.11
N TYR A 72 -11.60 9.68 9.80
CA TYR A 72 -10.54 9.88 8.82
C TYR A 72 -10.95 9.35 7.45
N ARG A 73 -10.64 10.10 6.39
CA ARG A 73 -10.73 9.60 5.02
C ARG A 73 -9.75 8.43 4.87
N GLN A 74 -10.20 7.36 4.22
CA GLN A 74 -9.42 6.13 4.07
C GLN A 74 -9.21 5.84 2.58
N TYR A 75 -8.01 5.33 2.25
CA TYR A 75 -7.68 4.83 0.92
C TYR A 75 -6.95 3.50 1.06
N TRP A 76 -7.48 2.45 0.44
CA TRP A 76 -7.04 1.09 0.69
C TRP A 76 -6.39 0.47 -0.54
N HIS A 77 -5.11 0.18 -0.46
CA HIS A 77 -4.41 -0.73 -1.37
C HIS A 77 -4.39 -2.12 -0.75
N MET A 78 -5.19 -3.04 -1.28
CA MET A 78 -5.19 -4.43 -0.84
C MET A 78 -4.54 -5.32 -1.88
N THR A 79 -3.43 -5.93 -1.47
CA THR A 79 -2.73 -6.89 -2.31
C THR A 79 -3.39 -8.25 -2.19
N ILE A 80 -3.99 -8.71 -3.27
CA ILE A 80 -4.59 -10.03 -3.42
C ILE A 80 -3.96 -10.68 -4.65
N THR A 81 -3.18 -11.72 -4.41
CA THR A 81 -2.39 -12.46 -5.39
C THR A 81 -2.73 -13.95 -5.29
N PRO A 82 -2.58 -14.74 -6.38
CA PRO A 82 -3.03 -16.13 -6.39
C PRO A 82 -2.04 -17.12 -5.79
N TYR A 83 -0.98 -16.63 -5.12
CA TYR A 83 0.14 -17.48 -4.68
C TYR A 83 -0.21 -18.26 -3.42
N GLY A 84 0.31 -19.49 -3.36
CA GLY A 84 0.26 -20.34 -2.18
C GLY A 84 1.36 -20.02 -1.16
N ALA A 85 1.40 -20.84 -0.11
CA ALA A 85 2.39 -20.70 0.98
C ALA A 85 3.84 -20.93 0.55
N ASP A 86 4.08 -21.48 -0.64
CA ASP A 86 5.38 -21.62 -1.29
C ASP A 86 6.00 -20.27 -1.68
N ILE A 87 5.18 -19.26 -1.95
CA ILE A 87 5.59 -17.89 -2.25
C ILE A 87 5.21 -16.92 -1.12
N GLU A 88 4.00 -17.04 -0.57
CA GLU A 88 3.42 -16.15 0.44
C GLU A 88 3.08 -16.91 1.72
N THR A 89 4.10 -17.24 2.48
CA THR A 89 4.07 -18.25 3.56
C THR A 89 2.94 -18.05 4.57
N ASN A 90 2.67 -16.82 4.99
CA ASN A 90 1.69 -16.51 6.04
C ASN A 90 0.60 -15.53 5.57
N VAL A 91 0.35 -15.43 4.27
CA VAL A 91 -0.78 -14.68 3.75
C VAL A 91 -2.04 -15.56 3.87
N PRO A 92 -3.20 -15.00 4.28
CA PRO A 92 -4.44 -15.76 4.32
C PRO A 92 -4.88 -16.24 2.94
N GLN A 93 -5.77 -17.23 2.91
CA GLN A 93 -6.39 -17.70 1.68
C GLN A 93 -7.10 -16.55 0.95
N VAL A 94 -7.03 -16.56 -0.37
CA VAL A 94 -7.53 -15.51 -1.26
C VAL A 94 -8.99 -15.15 -0.97
N ASP A 95 -9.86 -16.14 -0.79
CA ASP A 95 -11.30 -15.92 -0.56
C ASP A 95 -11.56 -15.13 0.73
N LEU A 96 -10.77 -15.36 1.78
CA LEU A 96 -10.88 -14.62 3.04
C LEU A 96 -10.47 -13.16 2.86
N VAL A 97 -9.42 -12.91 2.06
CA VAL A 97 -8.96 -11.53 1.79
C VAL A 97 -9.97 -10.80 0.90
N ILE A 98 -10.55 -11.48 -0.11
CA ILE A 98 -11.64 -10.94 -0.94
C ILE A 98 -12.87 -10.59 -0.09
N ASP A 99 -13.27 -11.44 0.86
CA ASP A 99 -14.35 -11.10 1.79
C ASP A 99 -14.02 -9.85 2.61
N GLY A 100 -12.81 -9.79 3.17
CA GLY A 100 -12.32 -8.62 3.88
C GLY A 100 -12.34 -7.34 3.03
N PHE A 101 -11.93 -7.44 1.77
CA PHE A 101 -11.98 -6.35 0.79
C PHE A 101 -13.39 -5.83 0.61
N LYS A 102 -14.34 -6.73 0.33
CA LYS A 102 -15.76 -6.37 0.13
C LYS A 102 -16.36 -5.69 1.37
N ARG A 103 -16.06 -6.21 2.55
CA ARG A 103 -16.52 -5.64 3.83
C ARG A 103 -16.00 -4.22 4.07
N ILE A 104 -14.79 -3.91 3.67
CA ILE A 104 -14.23 -2.54 3.78
C ILE A 104 -14.81 -1.65 2.68
N SER A 105 -14.92 -2.13 1.45
CA SER A 105 -15.51 -1.40 0.33
C SER A 105 -16.92 -0.90 0.62
N THR A 106 -17.75 -1.71 1.29
CA THR A 106 -19.11 -1.29 1.70
C THR A 106 -19.14 -0.20 2.76
N LYS A 107 -18.04 0.03 3.49
CA LYS A 107 -17.92 1.10 4.51
C LYS A 107 -17.30 2.38 3.97
N CYS A 108 -16.38 2.24 3.01
CA CYS A 108 -15.75 3.37 2.35
C CYS A 108 -16.53 3.75 1.08
N ASN A 109 -15.95 3.54 -0.06
CA ASN A 109 -16.58 3.56 -1.40
C ASN A 109 -15.64 2.82 -2.36
N PRO A 110 -16.11 2.35 -3.53
CA PRO A 110 -15.27 1.64 -4.49
C PRO A 110 -14.05 2.44 -4.99
N GLN A 111 -14.14 3.78 -5.09
CA GLN A 111 -13.01 4.62 -5.52
C GLN A 111 -11.91 4.75 -4.46
N SER A 112 -12.22 4.45 -3.20
CA SER A 112 -11.25 4.40 -2.11
C SER A 112 -10.57 3.03 -1.97
N MET A 113 -10.96 2.07 -2.80
CA MET A 113 -10.47 0.70 -2.78
C MET A 113 -9.67 0.39 -4.03
N VAL A 114 -8.48 -0.13 -3.87
CA VAL A 114 -7.61 -0.55 -4.97
C VAL A 114 -7.20 -1.99 -4.77
N TRP A 115 -7.50 -2.83 -5.73
CA TRP A 115 -6.95 -4.17 -5.78
C TRP A 115 -5.53 -4.14 -6.34
N ARG A 116 -4.56 -4.72 -5.64
CA ARG A 116 -3.19 -4.90 -6.13
C ARG A 116 -2.96 -6.37 -6.46
N TYR A 117 -2.85 -6.67 -7.74
CA TYR A 117 -2.37 -7.96 -8.25
C TYR A 117 -0.87 -7.82 -8.54
N ASP A 118 -0.08 -7.73 -7.48
CA ASP A 118 1.28 -7.21 -7.52
C ASP A 118 2.17 -7.91 -6.48
N PRO A 119 3.31 -8.50 -6.93
CA PRO A 119 3.81 -8.59 -8.30
C PRO A 119 3.26 -9.80 -9.08
N ILE A 120 3.33 -9.75 -10.42
CA ILE A 120 3.15 -10.92 -11.30
C ILE A 120 4.46 -11.72 -11.29
N ILE A 121 4.38 -12.99 -10.91
CA ILE A 121 5.52 -13.91 -10.79
C ILE A 121 5.27 -15.12 -11.68
N LEU A 122 6.14 -15.36 -12.65
CA LEU A 122 6.10 -16.57 -13.46
C LEU A 122 7.01 -17.65 -12.87
N THR A 123 6.47 -18.85 -12.74
CA THR A 123 7.19 -20.07 -12.36
C THR A 123 6.61 -21.27 -13.11
N HIS A 124 7.11 -22.46 -12.82
CA HIS A 124 6.51 -23.70 -13.33
C HIS A 124 5.03 -23.86 -12.89
N ASN A 125 4.70 -23.46 -11.66
CA ASN A 125 3.35 -23.59 -11.10
C ASN A 125 2.46 -22.38 -11.45
N TYR A 126 3.05 -21.20 -11.58
CA TYR A 126 2.36 -19.94 -11.84
C TYR A 126 2.65 -19.51 -13.28
N THR A 127 1.95 -20.16 -14.23
CA THR A 127 2.09 -19.95 -15.67
C THR A 127 1.30 -18.73 -16.14
N ILE A 128 1.46 -18.32 -17.39
CA ILE A 128 0.67 -17.24 -18.00
C ILE A 128 -0.83 -17.57 -17.94
N ASP A 129 -1.21 -18.79 -18.35
CA ASP A 129 -2.62 -19.23 -18.34
C ASP A 129 -3.21 -19.26 -16.92
N PHE A 130 -2.41 -19.70 -15.93
CA PHE A 130 -2.77 -19.62 -14.53
C PHE A 130 -3.06 -18.17 -14.09
N HIS A 131 -2.24 -17.21 -14.52
CA HIS A 131 -2.48 -15.80 -14.22
C HIS A 131 -3.74 -15.26 -14.88
N PHE A 132 -4.03 -15.63 -16.12
CA PHE A 132 -5.24 -15.18 -16.81
C PHE A 132 -6.50 -15.70 -16.11
N GLU A 133 -6.54 -17.00 -15.78
CA GLU A 133 -7.66 -17.59 -15.07
C GLU A 133 -7.84 -17.00 -13.66
N SER A 134 -6.73 -16.91 -12.90
CA SER A 134 -6.78 -16.38 -11.53
C SER A 134 -7.20 -14.92 -11.50
N PHE A 135 -6.64 -14.10 -12.41
CA PHE A 135 -6.97 -12.68 -12.51
C PHE A 135 -8.44 -12.48 -12.88
N TYR A 136 -8.97 -13.25 -13.85
CA TYR A 136 -10.38 -13.20 -14.25
C TYR A 136 -11.30 -13.53 -13.07
N ASN A 137 -11.02 -14.62 -12.35
CA ASN A 137 -11.84 -15.06 -11.22
C ASN A 137 -11.84 -14.02 -10.09
N MET A 138 -10.68 -13.44 -9.78
CA MET A 138 -10.55 -12.36 -8.77
C MET A 138 -11.22 -11.07 -9.22
N ALA A 139 -11.06 -10.66 -10.49
CA ALA A 139 -11.70 -9.47 -11.04
C ALA A 139 -13.23 -9.60 -10.96
N LYS A 140 -13.78 -10.76 -11.34
CA LYS A 140 -15.20 -11.05 -11.21
C LYS A 140 -15.68 -11.01 -9.76
N ALA A 141 -14.88 -11.54 -8.84
CA ALA A 141 -15.22 -11.51 -7.42
C ALA A 141 -15.21 -10.09 -6.83
N LEU A 142 -14.39 -9.18 -7.36
CA LEU A 142 -14.22 -7.81 -6.89
C LEU A 142 -15.03 -6.77 -7.71
N GLU A 143 -15.75 -7.20 -8.74
CA GLU A 143 -16.56 -6.31 -9.58
C GLU A 143 -17.60 -5.55 -8.73
N GLY A 144 -17.62 -4.23 -8.87
CA GLY A 144 -18.48 -3.32 -8.10
C GLY A 144 -17.94 -2.95 -6.70
N TYR A 145 -16.87 -3.59 -6.22
CA TYR A 145 -16.22 -3.24 -4.95
C TYR A 145 -14.96 -2.38 -5.11
N THR A 146 -14.43 -2.30 -6.32
CA THR A 146 -13.36 -1.40 -6.75
C THR A 146 -13.53 -1.06 -8.22
N ASP A 147 -13.00 0.07 -8.65
CA ASP A 147 -12.89 0.46 -10.05
C ASP A 147 -11.43 0.46 -10.54
N THR A 148 -10.49 0.00 -9.72
CA THR A 148 -9.07 0.09 -10.02
C THR A 148 -8.34 -1.18 -9.61
N VAL A 149 -7.54 -1.74 -10.54
CA VAL A 149 -6.56 -2.78 -10.25
C VAL A 149 -5.16 -2.28 -10.59
N VAL A 150 -4.18 -2.58 -9.73
CA VAL A 150 -2.77 -2.23 -9.94
C VAL A 150 -1.96 -3.51 -10.13
N VAL A 151 -1.12 -3.53 -11.16
CA VAL A 151 -0.22 -4.65 -11.46
C VAL A 151 1.23 -4.18 -11.57
N SER A 152 2.17 -5.05 -11.28
CA SER A 152 3.59 -4.91 -11.64
C SER A 152 4.20 -6.28 -11.87
N PHE A 153 5.36 -6.33 -12.52
CA PHE A 153 6.17 -7.53 -12.58
C PHE A 153 7.20 -7.55 -11.44
N LEU A 154 7.68 -8.75 -11.12
CA LEU A 154 8.68 -8.94 -10.07
C LEU A 154 9.94 -8.12 -10.35
N ASP A 155 10.31 -7.25 -9.42
CA ASP A 155 11.59 -6.55 -9.41
C ASP A 155 12.66 -7.36 -8.68
N ILE A 156 13.76 -7.63 -9.33
CA ILE A 156 14.87 -8.41 -8.77
C ILE A 156 15.84 -7.48 -8.01
N LEU A 157 15.41 -7.05 -6.83
CA LEU A 157 16.26 -6.32 -5.89
C LEU A 157 17.18 -7.30 -5.12
N ASP A 158 18.28 -6.82 -4.55
CA ASP A 158 19.27 -7.66 -3.84
C ASP A 158 18.63 -8.60 -2.81
N LYS A 159 17.70 -8.11 -2.00
CA LYS A 159 16.98 -8.93 -1.02
C LYS A 159 16.06 -9.97 -1.68
N VAL A 160 15.45 -9.63 -2.79
CA VAL A 160 14.60 -10.55 -3.56
C VAL A 160 15.45 -11.64 -4.18
N ALA A 161 16.58 -11.30 -4.80
CA ALA A 161 17.51 -12.27 -5.36
C ALA A 161 18.04 -13.26 -4.32
N GLN A 162 18.24 -12.83 -3.06
CA GLN A 162 18.65 -13.70 -1.96
C GLN A 162 17.53 -14.60 -1.44
N ASN A 163 16.32 -14.08 -1.28
CA ASN A 163 15.18 -14.79 -0.66
C ASN A 163 14.36 -15.59 -1.69
N PHE A 164 14.50 -15.25 -2.98
CA PHE A 164 13.76 -15.86 -4.08
C PHE A 164 14.69 -16.03 -5.30
N PRO A 165 15.75 -16.87 -5.22
CA PRO A 165 16.77 -16.98 -6.27
C PRO A 165 16.25 -17.52 -7.61
N GLU A 166 15.14 -18.25 -7.64
CA GLU A 166 14.47 -18.71 -8.84
C GLU A 166 13.53 -17.66 -9.46
N GLY A 167 13.30 -16.54 -8.79
CA GLY A 167 12.51 -15.43 -9.30
C GLY A 167 13.20 -14.77 -10.49
N PHE A 168 12.45 -14.41 -11.52
CA PHE A 168 12.95 -13.67 -12.66
C PHE A 168 11.93 -12.68 -13.19
N ARG A 169 12.41 -11.66 -13.88
CA ARG A 169 11.56 -10.73 -14.61
C ARG A 169 11.37 -11.25 -16.04
N PRO A 170 10.14 -11.43 -16.53
CA PRO A 170 9.89 -11.87 -17.91
C PRO A 170 10.42 -10.89 -18.94
N SER A 171 10.65 -11.36 -20.19
CA SER A 171 10.98 -10.48 -21.30
C SER A 171 9.85 -9.48 -21.60
N VAL A 172 10.17 -8.34 -22.21
CA VAL A 172 9.18 -7.29 -22.53
C VAL A 172 8.04 -7.83 -23.38
N ASP A 173 8.33 -8.72 -24.36
CA ASP A 173 7.28 -9.32 -25.20
C ASP A 173 6.30 -10.17 -24.40
N VAL A 174 6.80 -10.93 -23.40
CA VAL A 174 5.96 -11.71 -22.50
C VAL A 174 5.14 -10.79 -21.59
N GLN A 175 5.77 -9.72 -21.07
CA GLN A 175 5.07 -8.72 -20.28
C GLN A 175 3.95 -8.05 -21.08
N HIS A 176 4.20 -7.67 -22.35
CA HIS A 176 3.19 -7.07 -23.24
C HIS A 176 2.01 -8.02 -23.48
N ASN A 177 2.29 -9.31 -23.75
CA ASN A 177 1.22 -10.32 -23.91
C ASN A 177 0.34 -10.42 -22.65
N ILE A 178 0.96 -10.48 -21.48
CA ILE A 178 0.23 -10.56 -20.20
C ILE A 178 -0.61 -9.30 -19.99
N ILE A 179 -0.01 -8.12 -20.06
CA ILE A 179 -0.72 -6.86 -19.78
C ILE A 179 -1.88 -6.62 -20.74
N LYS A 180 -1.72 -6.95 -22.02
CA LYS A 180 -2.81 -6.84 -23.01
C LYS A 180 -4.05 -7.63 -22.59
N GLU A 181 -3.86 -8.86 -22.14
CA GLU A 181 -4.98 -9.71 -21.69
C GLU A 181 -5.56 -9.21 -20.36
N LEU A 182 -4.70 -8.85 -19.39
CA LEU A 182 -5.18 -8.33 -18.10
C LEU A 182 -5.95 -7.02 -18.23
N VAL A 183 -5.58 -6.13 -19.16
CA VAL A 183 -6.34 -4.91 -19.49
C VAL A 183 -7.72 -5.28 -20.02
N SER A 184 -7.83 -6.24 -20.93
CA SER A 184 -9.10 -6.72 -21.46
C SER A 184 -10.01 -7.28 -20.38
N ILE A 185 -9.45 -8.12 -19.49
CA ILE A 185 -10.20 -8.70 -18.36
C ILE A 185 -10.65 -7.59 -17.38
N ALA A 186 -9.76 -6.68 -17.00
CA ALA A 186 -10.08 -5.60 -16.08
C ALA A 186 -11.23 -4.73 -16.60
N HIS A 187 -11.16 -4.31 -17.88
CA HIS A 187 -12.22 -3.53 -18.52
C HIS A 187 -13.55 -4.29 -18.57
N SER A 188 -13.53 -5.62 -18.81
CA SER A 188 -14.75 -6.43 -18.80
C SER A 188 -15.44 -6.50 -17.43
N CYS A 189 -14.71 -6.14 -16.36
CA CYS A 189 -15.18 -6.07 -14.97
C CYS A 189 -15.29 -4.62 -14.45
N ASN A 190 -15.34 -3.62 -15.36
CA ASN A 190 -15.44 -2.19 -15.03
C ASN A 190 -14.29 -1.66 -14.15
N MET A 191 -13.07 -2.16 -14.36
CA MET A 191 -11.87 -1.73 -13.64
C MET A 191 -10.86 -1.07 -14.59
N ASP A 192 -10.25 0.04 -14.15
CA ASP A 192 -9.06 0.63 -14.76
C ASP A 192 -7.81 -0.13 -14.30
N LEU A 193 -7.02 -0.66 -15.25
CA LEU A 193 -5.76 -1.33 -14.93
C LEU A 193 -4.63 -0.32 -14.92
N LYS A 194 -4.03 -0.13 -13.75
CA LYS A 194 -2.84 0.71 -13.55
C LYS A 194 -1.58 -0.13 -13.42
N THR A 195 -0.45 0.42 -13.86
CA THR A 195 0.86 -0.20 -13.64
C THR A 195 1.64 0.52 -12.54
N CYS A 196 2.50 -0.21 -11.82
CA CYS A 196 3.30 0.32 -10.73
C CYS A 196 4.80 0.12 -11.00
N GLY A 197 5.54 1.22 -11.25
CA GLY A 197 6.99 1.16 -11.44
C GLY A 197 7.44 0.57 -12.79
N GLU A 198 6.55 0.60 -13.79
CA GLU A 198 6.80 0.03 -15.12
C GLU A 198 7.08 1.12 -16.19
N GLY A 199 7.06 2.41 -15.81
CA GLY A 199 7.11 3.51 -16.78
C GLY A 199 5.93 3.47 -17.74
N ASP A 200 6.12 3.96 -18.96
CA ASP A 200 5.07 4.10 -19.97
C ASP A 200 4.99 2.93 -20.98
N ILE A 201 5.73 1.84 -20.76
CA ILE A 201 5.87 0.76 -21.74
C ILE A 201 4.56 0.02 -22.08
N PHE A 202 3.55 0.13 -21.22
CA PHE A 202 2.24 -0.52 -21.40
C PHE A 202 1.11 0.45 -21.76
N LYS A 203 1.42 1.74 -21.97
CA LYS A 203 0.41 2.77 -22.25
C LYS A 203 -0.37 2.48 -23.54
N GLU A 204 0.31 2.05 -24.60
CA GLU A 204 -0.32 1.72 -25.87
C GLU A 204 -1.20 0.46 -25.82
N LEU A 205 -1.06 -0.36 -24.77
CA LEU A 205 -1.92 -1.52 -24.52
C LEU A 205 -3.21 -1.15 -23.76
N GLY A 206 -3.40 0.12 -23.42
CA GLY A 206 -4.55 0.60 -22.66
C GLY A 206 -4.37 0.59 -21.14
N ALA A 207 -3.16 0.30 -20.63
CA ALA A 207 -2.87 0.41 -19.20
C ALA A 207 -2.66 1.88 -18.81
N ASN A 208 -3.15 2.25 -17.62
CA ASN A 208 -2.93 3.55 -17.03
C ASN A 208 -1.56 3.58 -16.33
N THR A 209 -0.65 4.41 -16.84
CA THR A 209 0.74 4.50 -16.36
C THR A 209 0.99 5.72 -15.46
N GLU A 210 -0.05 6.47 -15.08
CA GLU A 210 0.10 7.71 -14.30
C GLU A 210 0.54 7.49 -12.85
N GLY A 211 0.44 6.26 -12.36
CA GLY A 211 0.82 5.87 -11.00
C GLY A 211 -0.37 5.47 -10.13
N CYS A 212 -0.07 4.72 -9.07
CA CYS A 212 -1.09 4.05 -8.26
C CYS A 212 -1.52 4.84 -7.00
N LEU A 213 -0.75 5.85 -6.57
CA LEU A 213 -1.01 6.72 -5.41
C LEU A 213 -0.73 8.18 -5.78
N THR A 214 -1.36 8.66 -6.86
CA THR A 214 -1.28 10.06 -7.31
C THR A 214 -2.28 10.94 -6.54
N LEU A 215 -2.15 12.25 -6.65
CA LEU A 215 -3.13 13.17 -6.04
C LEU A 215 -4.53 12.95 -6.61
N ASP A 216 -4.63 12.70 -7.92
CA ASP A 216 -5.91 12.42 -8.59
C ASP A 216 -6.63 11.20 -7.98
N CYS A 217 -5.90 10.15 -7.61
CA CYS A 217 -6.47 8.98 -6.92
C CYS A 217 -7.19 9.39 -5.64
N TYR A 218 -6.54 10.20 -4.80
CA TYR A 218 -7.11 10.66 -3.54
C TYR A 218 -8.22 11.70 -3.75
N GLU A 219 -8.02 12.65 -4.68
CA GLU A 219 -9.02 13.66 -5.03
C GLU A 219 -10.32 13.02 -5.48
N ARG A 220 -10.23 12.03 -6.36
CA ARG A 220 -11.39 11.28 -6.86
C ARG A 220 -12.07 10.47 -5.73
N ALA A 221 -11.29 9.75 -4.93
CA ALA A 221 -11.81 8.91 -3.85
C ALA A 221 -12.51 9.71 -2.75
N TRP A 222 -12.03 10.91 -2.45
CA TRP A 222 -12.48 11.73 -1.32
C TRP A 222 -13.29 12.96 -1.71
N ASN A 223 -13.45 13.22 -3.02
CA ASN A 223 -14.11 14.40 -3.57
C ASN A 223 -13.57 15.70 -2.98
N VAL A 224 -12.25 15.87 -2.98
CA VAL A 224 -11.53 17.06 -2.49
C VAL A 224 -10.53 17.53 -3.54
N LYS A 225 -9.97 18.75 -3.36
CA LYS A 225 -8.80 19.21 -4.10
C LYS A 225 -7.58 19.23 -3.20
N LEU A 226 -6.46 18.74 -3.71
CA LEU A 226 -5.21 18.60 -2.97
C LEU A 226 -4.09 19.42 -3.61
N LYS A 227 -3.27 20.05 -2.77
CA LYS A 227 -2.03 20.70 -3.17
C LYS A 227 -0.90 20.14 -2.30
N ALA A 228 -0.30 19.07 -2.77
CA ALA A 228 0.81 18.43 -2.08
C ALA A 228 2.14 19.20 -2.24
N PRO A 229 3.10 18.99 -1.34
CA PRO A 229 4.47 19.43 -1.53
C PRO A 229 5.10 18.77 -2.76
N LYS A 230 6.30 19.22 -3.13
CA LYS A 230 7.02 18.61 -4.25
C LYS A 230 7.19 17.11 -4.02
N ARG A 231 6.83 16.32 -5.03
CA ARG A 231 6.95 14.86 -5.01
C ARG A 231 8.41 14.44 -4.80
N ALA A 232 8.61 13.46 -3.92
CA ALA A 232 9.86 12.76 -3.75
C ALA A 232 9.63 11.27 -4.07
N PRO A 233 9.79 10.84 -5.34
CA PRO A 233 9.51 9.46 -5.73
C PRO A 233 10.55 8.51 -5.12
N ALA A 234 10.10 7.31 -4.77
CA ALA A 234 10.97 6.25 -4.27
C ALA A 234 11.93 5.71 -5.36
N ARG A 235 11.54 5.83 -6.64
CA ARG A 235 12.31 5.45 -7.83
C ARG A 235 11.86 6.30 -9.04
N PRO A 236 12.68 6.40 -10.11
CA PRO A 236 12.41 7.28 -11.25
C PRO A 236 11.04 7.07 -11.90
N GLU A 237 10.62 5.82 -12.05
CA GLU A 237 9.36 5.42 -12.69
C GLU A 237 8.14 5.58 -11.79
N CYS A 238 8.34 5.95 -10.51
CA CYS A 238 7.25 6.08 -9.54
C CYS A 238 6.65 7.47 -9.55
N ASN A 239 5.37 7.58 -9.85
CA ASN A 239 4.60 8.82 -9.83
C ASN A 239 3.79 9.05 -8.54
N CYS A 240 3.97 8.20 -7.54
CA CYS A 240 3.21 8.24 -6.29
C CYS A 240 3.66 9.33 -5.33
N TYR A 241 2.73 9.77 -4.47
CA TYR A 241 3.00 10.65 -3.34
C TYR A 241 3.12 9.81 -2.08
N LEU A 242 4.37 9.49 -1.68
CA LEU A 242 4.71 8.52 -0.63
C LEU A 242 5.30 9.21 0.62
N HIS A 243 4.65 10.26 1.09
CA HIS A 243 5.03 10.96 2.32
C HIS A 243 4.37 10.32 3.55
N GLY A 244 5.00 10.47 4.72
CA GLY A 244 4.38 10.11 6.00
C GLY A 244 4.23 8.61 6.27
N ASP A 245 5.10 7.75 5.72
CA ASP A 245 5.08 6.32 6.04
C ASP A 245 5.56 6.06 7.48
N ILE A 246 4.67 5.42 8.27
CA ILE A 246 4.90 5.13 9.68
C ILE A 246 5.34 3.69 9.96
N GLY A 247 5.58 2.91 8.93
CA GLY A 247 6.09 1.54 9.05
C GLY A 247 7.57 1.44 9.43
N ALA A 248 8.03 0.22 9.65
CA ALA A 248 9.45 -0.10 9.86
C ALA A 248 9.83 -1.35 9.05
N TYR A 249 11.07 -1.39 8.56
CA TYR A 249 11.61 -2.57 7.89
C TYR A 249 11.76 -3.75 8.85
N ASP A 250 11.78 -4.96 8.31
CA ASP A 250 11.93 -6.22 9.07
C ASP A 250 10.87 -6.40 10.16
N THR A 251 9.59 -6.11 9.84
CA THR A 251 8.50 -6.22 10.81
C THR A 251 7.27 -6.95 10.27
N CYS A 252 7.18 -7.18 8.96
CA CYS A 252 6.04 -7.86 8.34
C CYS A 252 6.19 -9.39 8.43
N SER A 253 5.23 -10.08 9.06
CA SER A 253 5.26 -11.54 9.25
C SER A 253 4.54 -12.33 8.15
N HIS A 254 4.19 -11.75 7.02
CA HIS A 254 3.69 -12.51 5.88
C HIS A 254 4.74 -13.42 5.26
N PHE A 255 6.02 -13.04 5.37
CA PHE A 255 7.17 -13.79 4.85
C PHE A 255 7.06 -14.11 3.35
N CYS A 256 6.54 -13.16 2.58
CA CYS A 256 6.55 -13.27 1.12
C CYS A 256 8.01 -13.33 0.63
N ARG A 257 8.34 -14.31 -0.22
CA ARG A 257 9.71 -14.55 -0.68
C ARG A 257 10.27 -13.40 -1.51
N TYR A 258 9.42 -12.67 -2.19
CA TYR A 258 9.75 -11.50 -3.01
C TYR A 258 9.77 -10.16 -2.25
N CYS A 259 9.70 -10.18 -0.92
CA CYS A 259 9.54 -8.97 -0.13
C CYS A 259 10.84 -8.14 -0.07
N TYR A 260 10.76 -6.89 -0.51
CA TYR A 260 11.87 -5.94 -0.40
C TYR A 260 12.04 -5.35 1.01
N ALA A 261 10.99 -5.40 1.84
CA ALA A 261 10.98 -4.75 3.14
C ALA A 261 11.60 -5.61 4.26
N ASN A 262 11.67 -6.93 4.07
CA ASN A 262 12.27 -7.85 5.03
C ASN A 262 13.67 -8.30 4.58
N THR A 263 14.61 -8.31 5.51
CA THR A 263 15.95 -8.87 5.28
C THR A 263 15.91 -10.40 5.40
N ASN A 264 15.34 -10.90 6.51
CA ASN A 264 15.12 -12.34 6.75
C ASN A 264 14.10 -12.55 7.88
N GLN A 265 13.63 -13.77 8.03
CA GLN A 265 12.63 -14.12 9.04
C GLN A 265 13.12 -13.93 10.49
N ALA A 266 14.41 -14.12 10.76
CA ALA A 266 14.95 -13.98 12.12
C ALA A 266 14.90 -12.51 12.58
N ALA A 267 15.25 -11.58 11.70
CA ALA A 267 15.13 -10.13 11.96
C ALA A 267 13.68 -9.73 12.24
N VAL A 268 12.73 -10.22 11.46
CA VAL A 268 11.30 -9.95 11.68
C VAL A 268 10.84 -10.50 13.04
N ARG A 269 11.18 -11.75 13.36
CA ARG A 269 10.81 -12.37 14.66
C ARG A 269 11.41 -11.60 15.83
N HIS A 270 12.67 -11.17 15.72
CA HIS A 270 13.33 -10.35 16.76
C HIS A 270 12.60 -9.01 16.94
N ASN A 271 12.33 -8.26 15.86
CA ASN A 271 11.67 -6.98 15.94
C ASN A 271 10.24 -7.09 16.51
N ARG A 272 9.53 -8.16 16.17
CA ARG A 272 8.19 -8.38 16.74
C ARG A 272 8.18 -8.57 18.26
N LEU A 273 9.24 -9.14 18.83
CA LEU A 273 9.39 -9.26 20.30
C LEU A 273 9.60 -7.89 20.98
N LEU A 274 10.07 -6.90 20.21
CA LEU A 274 10.29 -5.53 20.70
C LEU A 274 9.07 -4.62 20.49
N HIS A 275 8.00 -5.13 19.89
CA HIS A 275 6.77 -4.37 19.67
C HIS A 275 5.98 -4.22 20.98
N ASP A 276 5.59 -2.98 21.26
CA ASP A 276 4.66 -2.61 22.33
C ASP A 276 3.55 -1.75 21.72
N PRO A 277 2.27 -2.17 21.76
CA PRO A 277 1.17 -1.39 21.17
C PRO A 277 0.97 -0.01 21.83
N ASN A 278 1.55 0.24 22.99
CA ASN A 278 1.49 1.53 23.68
C ASN A 278 2.69 2.44 23.39
N SER A 279 3.78 1.90 22.80
CA SER A 279 4.96 2.69 22.44
C SER A 279 4.62 3.70 21.32
N SER A 280 5.25 4.86 21.35
CA SER A 280 5.15 5.84 20.25
C SER A 280 5.83 5.36 18.97
N LEU A 281 6.81 4.46 19.08
CA LEU A 281 7.49 3.78 17.98
C LEU A 281 6.80 2.45 17.66
N LEU A 282 6.81 2.06 16.38
CA LEU A 282 6.31 0.72 15.98
C LEU A 282 7.13 -0.39 16.65
N ILE A 283 8.45 -0.22 16.73
CA ILE A 283 9.39 -1.20 17.29
C ILE A 283 10.33 -0.54 18.29
N GLY A 284 10.43 -1.16 19.46
CA GLY A 284 11.32 -0.73 20.53
C GLY A 284 10.83 0.52 21.26
N GLN A 285 11.74 1.13 22.02
CA GLN A 285 11.48 2.31 22.84
C GLN A 285 12.38 3.48 22.41
N LEU A 286 11.98 4.69 22.74
CA LEU A 286 12.83 5.87 22.57
C LEU A 286 14.04 5.77 23.48
N SER A 287 15.24 5.92 22.91
CA SER A 287 16.47 6.01 23.69
C SER A 287 16.61 7.38 24.35
N LYS A 288 17.37 7.48 25.44
CA LYS A 288 17.69 8.76 26.08
C LYS A 288 18.50 9.70 25.15
N THR A 289 19.15 9.16 24.12
CA THR A 289 19.94 9.90 23.14
C THR A 289 19.16 10.16 21.85
N ALA A 290 17.87 9.83 21.79
CA ALA A 290 17.05 10.07 20.60
C ALA A 290 16.90 11.56 20.33
N ILE A 291 17.11 11.93 19.07
CA ILE A 291 16.90 13.29 18.56
C ILE A 291 15.54 13.30 17.87
N ILE A 292 14.55 13.86 18.55
CA ILE A 292 13.19 13.95 18.03
C ILE A 292 13.06 15.27 17.27
N LYS A 293 12.62 15.18 16.02
CA LYS A 293 12.27 16.31 15.17
C LYS A 293 10.77 16.26 14.86
N GLU A 294 10.07 17.32 15.18
CA GLU A 294 8.67 17.48 14.77
C GLU A 294 8.57 17.56 13.23
N SER A 295 7.59 16.86 12.69
CA SER A 295 7.30 16.91 11.26
C SER A 295 6.75 18.29 10.88
N MET A 296 7.17 18.79 9.72
CA MET A 296 6.67 20.05 9.14
C MET A 296 5.49 19.80 8.17
N GLU A 297 4.95 18.60 8.15
CA GLU A 297 3.80 18.24 7.31
C GLU A 297 2.55 19.05 7.69
N LYS A 298 1.77 19.35 6.67
CA LYS A 298 0.52 20.12 6.77
C LYS A 298 -0.58 19.42 5.96
N SER A 299 -1.82 19.84 6.16
CA SER A 299 -2.92 19.47 5.27
C SER A 299 -2.59 19.87 3.83
N TRP A 300 -2.94 19.01 2.89
CA TRP A 300 -2.84 19.24 1.44
C TRP A 300 -4.20 19.68 0.86
N ILE A 301 -5.28 19.60 1.63
CA ILE A 301 -6.61 20.03 1.19
C ILE A 301 -6.59 21.52 0.90
N VAL A 302 -7.02 21.88 -0.30
CA VAL A 302 -7.24 23.29 -0.71
C VAL A 302 -8.64 23.68 -0.31
N ASP A 303 -8.74 24.69 0.56
CA ASP A 303 -10.03 25.25 0.95
C ASP A 303 -10.68 25.93 -0.26
N THR A 304 -11.69 25.29 -0.84
CA THR A 304 -12.36 25.79 -2.06
C THR A 304 -13.29 26.98 -1.77
N ASN A 305 -13.54 27.30 -0.49
CA ASN A 305 -14.40 28.41 -0.10
C ASN A 305 -13.77 29.80 -0.25
N TYR A 306 -12.47 29.90 -0.51
CA TYR A 306 -11.77 31.19 -0.68
C TYR A 306 -11.87 31.83 -2.08
N LYS A 307 -12.58 31.21 -3.05
CA LYS A 307 -12.69 31.73 -4.42
C LYS A 307 -13.95 32.56 -4.72
N GLN A 308 -14.82 32.79 -3.75
CA GLN A 308 -16.09 33.53 -3.99
C GLN A 308 -16.12 34.99 -3.51
N GLU A 309 -15.05 35.49 -2.85
CA GLU A 309 -15.05 36.85 -2.30
C GLU A 309 -14.20 37.89 -3.05
N THR A 310 -13.69 37.62 -4.24
CA THR A 310 -12.91 38.62 -5.02
C THR A 310 -13.47 38.82 -6.44
N LEU A 311 -14.77 38.95 -6.56
CA LEU A 311 -15.43 39.51 -7.75
C LEU A 311 -16.53 40.47 -7.33
N PHE A 312 -16.13 41.59 -6.72
CA PHE A 312 -16.86 42.86 -6.75
C PHE A 312 -15.86 44.00 -6.65
#